data_86025474934cf93fcf57e98aa59007ae
#
_entry.id   86025474934cf93fcf57e98aa59007ae
#
_cell.length_a   1.000
_cell.length_b   1.000
_cell.length_c   1.000
_cell.angle_alpha   90.00
_cell.angle_beta   90.00
_cell.angle_gamma   90.00
#
_symmetry.space_group_name_H-M   'P 1'
#
loop_
_entity.id
_entity.type
_entity.pdbx_description
1 polymer ?
#
loop_
_entity_poly.entity_id
_entity_poly.type
_entity_poly.pdbx_seq_one_letter_code
_entity_poly.pdbx_strand_id
1 'polypeptide(L)'
;MEAVNLSVLRGAISGPPEIRALESGRRIATLAVRTSAGDGRNTSVPVTVWDPPAWLETLAADDAVLVVGRVRRRFFRTATGGSGARTDVEAESLAPGRDRRPLAALLRRVDRELDRLDETE
;
A
#
# COMPACT_ATOMS: atom_id res chain seq x y z
N MET A 1 6.97 -17.17 19.16
CA MET A 1 6.92 -16.89 17.69
C MET A 1 6.81 -15.39 17.47
N GLU A 2 7.65 -14.85 16.66
CA GLU A 2 7.55 -13.45 16.27
C GLU A 2 6.58 -13.32 15.10
N ALA A 3 5.60 -12.44 15.24
CA ALA A 3 4.63 -12.21 14.17
C ALA A 3 5.20 -11.24 13.13
N VAL A 4 4.94 -11.51 11.88
CA VAL A 4 5.41 -10.70 10.75
C VAL A 4 4.21 -10.26 9.91
N ASN A 5 4.17 -8.99 9.56
CA ASN A 5 3.17 -8.46 8.65
C ASN A 5 3.87 -7.49 7.69
N LEU A 6 4.28 -8.02 6.54
CA LEU A 6 5.01 -7.26 5.52
C LEU A 6 4.37 -7.53 4.17
N SER A 7 4.01 -6.47 3.47
CA SER A 7 3.44 -6.54 2.13
C SER A 7 4.25 -5.68 1.18
N VAL A 8 4.58 -6.23 0.03
CA VAL A 8 5.27 -5.51 -1.05
C VAL A 8 4.43 -5.65 -2.30
N LEU A 9 3.99 -4.52 -2.84
CA LEU A 9 3.19 -4.48 -4.05
C LEU A 9 3.89 -3.61 -5.09
N ARG A 10 4.01 -4.11 -6.30
CA ARG A 10 4.42 -3.31 -7.45
C ARG A 10 3.39 -3.52 -8.54
N GLY A 11 2.78 -2.46 -9.01
CA GLY A 11 1.77 -2.57 -10.04
C GLY A 11 1.29 -1.22 -10.53
N ALA A 12 0.27 -1.25 -11.36
CA ALA A 12 -0.35 -0.04 -11.91
C ALA A 12 -1.56 0.34 -11.08
N ILE A 13 -1.75 1.64 -10.86
CA ILE A 13 -2.97 2.08 -10.18
C ILE A 13 -4.15 2.07 -11.14
N SER A 14 -5.31 1.72 -10.62
CA SER A 14 -6.53 1.57 -11.44
C SER A 14 -7.14 2.90 -11.82
N GLY A 15 -6.86 3.95 -11.07
CA GLY A 15 -7.32 5.31 -11.32
C GLY A 15 -6.56 6.28 -10.46
N PRO A 16 -6.82 7.59 -10.60
CA PRO A 16 -6.17 8.59 -9.76
C PRO A 16 -6.42 8.30 -8.28
N PRO A 17 -5.42 8.55 -7.40
CA PRO A 17 -5.64 8.43 -5.97
C PRO A 17 -6.73 9.38 -5.47
N GLU A 18 -7.55 8.92 -4.54
CA GLU A 18 -8.53 9.76 -3.88
C GLU A 18 -7.89 10.36 -2.63
N ILE A 19 -7.89 11.69 -2.55
CA ILE A 19 -7.28 12.41 -1.44
C ILE A 19 -8.38 13.02 -0.58
N ARG A 20 -8.30 12.80 0.73
CA ARG A 20 -9.26 13.37 1.67
C ARG A 20 -8.51 14.05 2.82
N ALA A 21 -8.94 15.25 3.17
CA ALA A 21 -8.45 15.95 4.33
C ALA A 21 -9.29 15.57 5.55
N LEU A 22 -8.65 15.31 6.67
CA LEU A 22 -9.30 15.01 7.93
C LEU A 22 -9.38 16.26 8.81
N GLU A 23 -10.28 16.25 9.80
CA GLU A 23 -10.43 17.36 10.72
C GLU A 23 -9.14 17.69 11.48
N SER A 24 -8.30 16.69 11.70
CA SER A 24 -7.00 16.86 12.35
C SER A 24 -5.99 17.63 11.51
N GLY A 25 -6.31 17.94 10.24
CA GLY A 25 -5.38 18.53 9.28
C GLY A 25 -4.54 17.52 8.54
N ARG A 26 -4.58 16.27 8.93
CA ARG A 26 -3.91 15.19 8.21
C ARG A 26 -4.65 14.87 6.92
N ARG A 27 -3.92 14.34 5.97
CA ARG A 27 -4.48 13.91 4.69
C ARG A 27 -4.33 12.40 4.56
N ILE A 28 -5.26 11.80 3.86
CA ILE A 28 -5.24 10.38 3.60
C ILE A 28 -5.52 10.15 2.11
N ALA A 29 -4.72 9.30 1.49
CA ALA A 29 -4.92 8.88 0.11
C ALA A 29 -5.36 7.43 0.08
N THR A 30 -6.30 7.12 -0.80
CA THR A 30 -6.69 5.74 -1.10
C THR A 30 -6.49 5.49 -2.57
N LEU A 31 -5.93 4.34 -2.90
CA LEU A 31 -5.71 3.94 -4.28
C LEU A 31 -5.84 2.42 -4.38
N ALA A 32 -6.09 1.94 -5.59
CA ALA A 32 -6.14 0.52 -5.87
C ALA A 32 -4.95 0.16 -6.75
N VAL A 33 -4.12 -0.76 -6.28
CA VAL A 33 -2.96 -1.23 -7.02
C VAL A 33 -3.30 -2.55 -7.69
N ARG A 34 -3.24 -2.56 -9.02
CA ARG A 34 -3.48 -3.75 -9.82
C ARG A 34 -2.18 -4.52 -9.99
N THR A 35 -2.17 -5.75 -9.55
CA THR A 35 -1.01 -6.62 -9.62
C THR A 35 -1.42 -8.00 -10.13
N SER A 36 -0.45 -8.84 -10.44
CA SER A 36 -0.70 -10.21 -10.88
C SER A 36 -0.82 -11.13 -9.67
N ALA A 37 -1.79 -12.03 -9.72
CA ALA A 37 -1.96 -13.06 -8.69
C ALA A 37 -1.08 -14.29 -8.94
N GLY A 38 -0.24 -14.30 -9.99
CA GLY A 38 0.65 -15.40 -10.31
C GLY A 38 0.03 -16.50 -11.16
N ASP A 39 -1.27 -16.44 -11.40
CA ASP A 39 -2.03 -17.41 -12.18
C ASP A 39 -2.51 -16.83 -13.54
N GLY A 40 -1.93 -15.72 -13.96
CA GLY A 40 -2.35 -15.00 -15.16
C GLY A 40 -3.54 -14.07 -14.95
N ARG A 41 -4.09 -14.03 -13.75
CA ARG A 41 -5.19 -13.11 -13.39
C ARG A 41 -4.66 -11.90 -12.66
N ASN A 42 -5.34 -10.80 -12.84
CA ASN A 42 -5.05 -9.57 -12.10
C ASN A 42 -5.86 -9.54 -10.81
N THR A 43 -5.26 -8.98 -9.78
CA THR A 43 -5.97 -8.66 -8.56
C THR A 43 -5.76 -7.18 -8.25
N SER A 44 -6.75 -6.57 -7.63
CA SER A 44 -6.70 -5.17 -7.23
C SER A 44 -6.65 -5.10 -5.73
N VAL A 45 -5.64 -4.44 -5.20
CA VAL A 45 -5.41 -4.34 -3.75
C VAL A 45 -5.64 -2.90 -3.31
N PRO A 46 -6.57 -2.66 -2.38
CA PRO A 46 -6.76 -1.33 -1.83
C PRO A 46 -5.58 -0.96 -0.93
N VAL A 47 -5.07 0.26 -1.11
CA VAL A 47 -3.94 0.79 -0.36
C VAL A 47 -4.33 2.11 0.26
N THR A 48 -3.96 2.29 1.53
CA THR A 48 -4.16 3.53 2.26
C THR A 48 -2.80 4.17 2.56
N VAL A 49 -2.69 5.46 2.28
CA VAL A 49 -1.46 6.23 2.49
C VAL A 49 -1.79 7.43 3.37
N TRP A 50 -1.21 7.49 4.56
CA TRP A 50 -1.32 8.64 5.46
C TRP A 50 -0.31 9.70 5.04
N ASP A 51 -0.76 10.97 5.00
CA ASP A 51 0.06 12.12 4.63
C ASP A 51 0.83 11.86 3.32
N PRO A 52 0.10 11.65 2.21
CA PRO A 52 0.72 11.23 0.96
C PRO A 52 1.72 12.25 0.43
N PRO A 53 2.82 11.77 -0.18
CA PRO A 53 3.77 12.68 -0.83
C PRO A 53 3.13 13.34 -2.05
N ALA A 54 3.63 14.52 -2.39
CA ALA A 54 3.04 15.33 -3.46
C ALA A 54 3.00 14.60 -4.81
N TRP A 55 4.02 13.80 -5.12
CA TRP A 55 4.06 13.08 -6.41
C TRP A 55 2.92 12.06 -6.53
N LEU A 56 2.44 11.51 -5.41
CA LEU A 56 1.35 10.54 -5.44
C LEU A 56 0.06 11.17 -5.95
N GLU A 57 -0.19 12.43 -5.61
CA GLU A 57 -1.40 13.15 -6.01
C GLU A 57 -1.45 13.42 -7.51
N THR A 58 -0.32 13.35 -8.20
CA THR A 58 -0.24 13.61 -9.65
C THR A 58 -0.38 12.35 -10.50
N LEU A 59 -0.49 11.18 -9.87
CA LEU A 59 -0.58 9.93 -10.62
C LEU A 59 -1.92 9.80 -11.32
N ALA A 60 -1.86 9.20 -12.49
CA ALA A 60 -3.03 8.88 -13.31
C ALA A 60 -3.20 7.37 -13.40
N ALA A 61 -4.34 6.94 -13.91
CA ALA A 61 -4.58 5.52 -14.18
C ALA A 61 -3.42 4.92 -14.97
N ASP A 62 -3.07 3.68 -14.65
CA ASP A 62 -1.98 2.91 -15.25
C ASP A 62 -0.56 3.35 -14.89
N ASP A 63 -0.40 4.38 -14.09
CA ASP A 63 0.93 4.72 -13.56
C ASP A 63 1.41 3.64 -12.58
N ALA A 64 2.69 3.31 -12.66
CA ALA A 64 3.28 2.29 -11.81
C ALA A 64 3.68 2.84 -10.45
N VAL A 65 3.47 2.04 -9.42
CA VAL A 65 3.82 2.39 -8.04
C VAL A 65 4.39 1.16 -7.33
N LEU A 66 5.32 1.42 -6.41
CA LEU A 66 5.81 0.42 -5.47
C LEU A 66 5.35 0.80 -4.07
N VAL A 67 4.73 -0.15 -3.38
CA VAL A 67 4.21 0.03 -2.03
C VAL A 67 4.84 -1.01 -1.12
N VAL A 68 5.38 -0.56 0.00
CA VAL A 68 5.81 -1.42 1.10
C VAL A 68 4.99 -1.04 2.32
N GLY A 69 4.34 -2.00 2.94
CA GLY A 69 3.49 -1.72 4.08
C GLY A 69 3.05 -2.99 4.78
N ARG A 70 1.91 -2.91 5.42
CA ARG A 70 1.32 -4.01 6.16
C ARG A 70 -0.15 -4.15 5.84
N VAL A 71 -0.64 -5.38 5.89
CA VAL A 71 -2.07 -5.66 5.75
C VAL A 71 -2.79 -5.22 7.01
N ARG A 72 -3.86 -4.47 6.84
CA ARG A 72 -4.71 -4.00 7.93
C ARG A 72 -6.14 -4.42 7.67
N ARG A 73 -6.82 -4.87 8.70
CA ARG A 73 -8.25 -5.11 8.66
C ARG A 73 -8.96 -4.01 9.43
N ARG A 74 -9.87 -3.32 8.75
CA ARG A 74 -10.61 -2.20 9.32
C ARG A 74 -12.06 -2.60 9.51
N PHE A 75 -12.62 -2.26 10.66
CA PHE A 75 -14.02 -2.50 10.96
C PHE A 75 -14.76 -1.16 10.92
N PHE A 76 -15.97 -1.18 10.39
CA PHE A 76 -16.79 0.02 10.27
C PHE A 76 -18.26 -0.33 10.50
N ARG A 77 -19.05 0.70 10.83
CA ARG A 77 -20.49 0.59 10.91
C ARG A 77 -21.10 1.11 9.62
N THR A 78 -22.10 0.38 9.11
CA THR A 78 -22.85 0.81 7.94
C THR A 78 -23.93 1.82 8.35
N ALA A 79 -24.43 2.58 7.37
CA ALA A 79 -25.48 3.57 7.60
C ALA A 79 -26.77 2.97 8.14
N THR A 80 -26.99 1.67 7.93
CA THR A 80 -28.18 0.95 8.38
C THR A 80 -28.02 0.29 9.76
N GLY A 81 -26.90 0.54 10.45
CA GLY A 81 -26.61 -0.01 11.77
C GLY A 81 -25.91 -1.36 11.77
N GLY A 82 -25.63 -1.94 10.60
CA GLY A 82 -24.83 -3.14 10.49
C GLY A 82 -23.36 -2.86 10.66
N SER A 83 -22.55 -3.91 10.65
CA SER A 83 -21.09 -3.81 10.71
C SER A 83 -20.48 -4.46 9.48
N GLY A 84 -19.31 -3.96 9.08
CA GLY A 84 -18.54 -4.52 7.99
C GLY A 84 -17.06 -4.52 8.30
N ALA A 85 -16.30 -5.22 7.47
CA ALA A 85 -14.84 -5.26 7.56
C ALA A 85 -14.25 -5.06 6.18
N ARG A 86 -13.12 -4.36 6.13
CA ARG A 86 -12.36 -4.15 4.90
C ARG A 86 -10.90 -4.42 5.18
N THR A 87 -10.26 -5.13 4.26
CA THR A 87 -8.82 -5.40 4.32
C THR A 87 -8.12 -4.52 3.31
N ASP A 88 -7.10 -3.80 3.74
CA ASP A 88 -6.26 -3.00 2.86
C ASP A 88 -4.79 -3.13 3.25
N VAL A 89 -3.91 -2.54 2.44
CA VAL A 89 -2.50 -2.38 2.78
C VAL A 89 -2.28 -0.94 3.21
N GLU A 90 -1.81 -0.75 4.43
CA GLU A 90 -1.39 0.56 4.90
C GLU A 90 0.08 0.76 4.53
N ALA A 91 0.35 1.76 3.71
CA ALA A 91 1.68 2.01 3.19
C ALA A 91 2.58 2.61 4.25
N GLU A 92 3.79 2.07 4.37
CA GLU A 92 4.88 2.64 5.17
C GLU A 92 5.89 3.35 4.30
N SER A 93 6.09 2.87 3.07
CA SER A 93 7.02 3.44 2.10
C SER A 93 6.44 3.31 0.71
N LEU A 94 6.70 4.31 -0.12
CA LEU A 94 6.19 4.39 -1.48
C LEU A 94 7.28 4.88 -2.41
N ALA A 95 7.24 4.43 -3.67
CA ALA A 95 8.09 4.96 -4.72
C ALA A 95 7.36 4.87 -6.06
N PRO A 96 7.66 5.79 -7.01
CA PRO A 96 7.22 5.62 -8.38
C PRO A 96 7.78 4.32 -8.94
N GLY A 97 6.91 3.48 -9.51
CA GLY A 97 7.33 2.15 -9.98
C GLY A 97 8.25 2.18 -11.20
N ARG A 98 8.37 3.32 -11.88
CA ARG A 98 9.26 3.52 -13.02
C ARG A 98 10.67 3.91 -12.63
N ASP A 99 10.85 4.47 -11.44
CA ASP A 99 12.15 4.91 -10.98
C ASP A 99 12.88 3.74 -10.31
N ARG A 100 14.00 3.33 -10.88
CA ARG A 100 14.75 2.17 -10.40
C ARG A 100 15.47 2.42 -9.08
N ARG A 101 15.86 3.66 -8.80
CA ARG A 101 16.62 3.97 -7.58
C ARG A 101 15.80 3.81 -6.31
N PRO A 102 14.61 4.44 -6.20
CA PRO A 102 13.75 4.22 -5.05
C PRO A 102 13.30 2.76 -4.94
N LEU A 103 13.03 2.11 -6.07
CA LEU A 103 12.66 0.70 -6.10
C LEU A 103 13.77 -0.16 -5.50
N ALA A 104 14.99 0.00 -5.95
CA ALA A 104 16.13 -0.78 -5.44
C ALA A 104 16.36 -0.53 -3.95
N ALA A 105 16.23 0.72 -3.49
CA ALA A 105 16.38 1.06 -2.08
C ALA A 105 15.32 0.39 -1.22
N LEU A 106 14.07 0.35 -1.68
CA LEU A 106 12.98 -0.30 -0.96
C LEU A 106 13.18 -1.82 -0.91
N LEU A 107 13.62 -2.43 -1.99
CA LEU A 107 13.89 -3.87 -2.02
C LEU A 107 15.03 -4.23 -1.06
N ARG A 108 16.09 -3.43 -0.99
CA ARG A 108 17.17 -3.64 -0.02
C ARG A 108 16.67 -3.53 1.43
N ARG A 109 15.74 -2.60 1.69
CA ARG A 109 15.12 -2.46 3.00
C ARG A 109 14.33 -3.71 3.38
N VAL A 110 13.59 -4.27 2.42
CA VAL A 110 12.85 -5.52 2.64
C VAL A 110 13.82 -6.65 2.97
N ASP A 111 14.92 -6.78 2.23
CA ASP A 111 15.93 -7.80 2.49
C ASP A 111 16.50 -7.68 3.92
N ARG A 112 16.79 -6.46 4.36
CA ARG A 112 17.28 -6.23 5.72
C ARG A 112 16.27 -6.64 6.79
N GLU A 113 14.99 -6.37 6.56
CA GLU A 113 13.93 -6.79 7.48
C GLU A 113 13.84 -8.31 7.57
N LEU A 114 13.95 -9.01 6.44
CA LEU A 114 13.93 -10.46 6.40
C LEU A 114 15.16 -11.04 7.10
N ASP A 115 16.34 -10.48 6.87
CA ASP A 115 17.56 -10.91 7.55
C ASP A 115 17.48 -10.74 9.06
N ARG A 116 16.90 -9.64 9.52
CA ARG A 116 16.69 -9.39 10.94
C ARG A 116 15.78 -10.43 11.58
N LEU A 117 14.77 -10.90 10.87
CA LEU A 117 13.88 -11.96 11.37
C LEU A 117 14.62 -13.29 11.51
N ASP A 118 15.48 -13.60 10.55
CA ASP A 118 16.28 -14.82 10.62
C ASP A 118 17.24 -14.82 11.82
N GLU A 119 17.76 -13.65 12.21
CA GLU A 119 18.67 -13.51 13.35
C GLU A 119 17.99 -13.72 14.71
N THR A 120 16.66 -13.54 14.79
CA THR A 120 15.92 -13.66 16.05
C THR A 120 15.44 -15.08 16.32
N GLU A 121 15.63 -15.98 15.40
CA GLU A 121 15.33 -17.40 15.59
C GLU A 121 16.57 -18.17 16.04
#